data_459844593a86f1013c045910a5d75b1a
#
_entry.id   459844593a86f1013c045910a5d75b1a
#
_cell.length_a   1.000
_cell.length_b   1.000
_cell.length_c   1.000
_cell.angle_alpha   90.00
_cell.angle_beta   90.00
_cell.angle_gamma   90.00
#
_symmetry.space_group_name_H-M   'P 1'
#
loop_
_entity.id
_entity.type
_entity.pdbx_description
1 polymer ?
#
loop_
_entity_poly.entity_id
_entity_poly.type
_entity_poly.pdbx_seq_one_letter_code
_entity_poly.pdbx_strand_id
1 'polypeptide(L)'
;MTALTAVPDARPAHRDPNVLRWLGAYTASTLGDSLYHLALSWSAVRGGTPAEAGLVVAVSAVPRALLMLGGGVIADRFGPRRVVVLSDTVRCLVVLGVAALVLLTSPALWVLAAVALVFGAVDALFLPAVGALPPRIAPREELARVQGMRGLAYRGGLVLGAPLGGLAVALGGPAAAFGAAGLLFAFSLPLLLKLRIAPLPGDEPARDGTALRDLADGLRYIRRHRVLGPLMIVVALSDLGFVGPLNVGLALLADERGWGAAGIGWVLAGFGVGAGAASLLLTVRGRIPRAGAVMAWTITLGAVSIGALAHLPRLPVAVAVSVSVGLLAGLSGALCGALTQTHCDPAYLGRVTAVSSFFSLGVAPLSFPLTGAAIGLWGLAPVYTASAAVCALGGLYGLSVRALRRAELPGPVSQN
;
A
#
# COMPACT_ATOMS: atom_id res chain seq x y z
N MET A 1 24.47 6.96 -47.62
CA MET A 1 23.77 5.70 -47.24
C MET A 1 24.23 5.30 -45.85
N THR A 2 23.51 5.78 -44.84
CA THR A 2 23.79 5.48 -43.42
C THR A 2 23.05 4.17 -43.10
N ALA A 3 23.81 3.12 -42.80
CA ALA A 3 23.25 1.83 -42.43
C ALA A 3 22.37 2.00 -41.18
N LEU A 4 21.06 1.77 -41.34
CA LEU A 4 20.13 1.55 -40.25
C LEU A 4 20.60 0.30 -39.51
N THR A 5 21.31 0.48 -38.40
CA THR A 5 21.57 -0.59 -37.47
C THR A 5 20.23 -1.11 -36.98
N ALA A 6 19.87 -2.32 -37.41
CA ALA A 6 18.70 -3.03 -36.96
C ALA A 6 18.67 -3.03 -35.41
N VAL A 7 17.68 -2.39 -34.84
CA VAL A 7 17.38 -2.51 -33.41
C VAL A 7 17.12 -4.00 -33.17
N PRO A 8 17.85 -4.66 -32.25
CA PRO A 8 17.59 -6.07 -31.96
C PRO A 8 16.12 -6.25 -31.59
N ASP A 9 15.45 -7.24 -32.16
CA ASP A 9 14.06 -7.59 -31.89
C ASP A 9 13.79 -7.50 -30.39
N ALA A 10 13.03 -6.49 -29.98
CA ALA A 10 12.69 -6.27 -28.59
C ALA A 10 11.84 -7.44 -28.11
N ARG A 11 12.41 -8.27 -27.24
CA ARG A 11 11.70 -9.42 -26.66
C ARG A 11 10.47 -8.92 -25.92
N PRO A 12 9.30 -9.59 -26.01
CA PRO A 12 8.12 -9.25 -25.23
C PRO A 12 8.47 -9.21 -23.73
N ALA A 13 7.94 -8.25 -22.98
CA ALA A 13 8.28 -8.02 -21.57
C ALA A 13 8.20 -9.29 -20.70
N HIS A 14 7.24 -10.19 -20.97
CA HIS A 14 7.07 -11.45 -20.25
C HIS A 14 8.16 -12.51 -20.54
N ARG A 15 9.03 -12.27 -21.52
CA ARG A 15 10.19 -13.12 -21.88
C ARG A 15 11.53 -12.40 -21.74
N ASP A 16 11.51 -11.11 -21.40
CA ASP A 16 12.73 -10.35 -21.18
C ASP A 16 13.33 -10.71 -19.81
N PRO A 17 14.54 -11.29 -19.76
CA PRO A 17 15.18 -11.66 -18.51
C PRO A 17 15.39 -10.48 -17.55
N ASN A 18 15.54 -9.26 -18.08
CA ASN A 18 15.76 -8.06 -17.28
C ASN A 18 14.47 -7.64 -16.56
N VAL A 19 13.33 -7.66 -17.28
CA VAL A 19 12.00 -7.42 -16.72
C VAL A 19 11.64 -8.50 -15.69
N LEU A 20 11.90 -9.77 -16.00
CA LEU A 20 11.63 -10.88 -15.08
C LEU A 20 12.47 -10.82 -13.80
N ARG A 21 13.74 -10.41 -13.88
CA ARG A 21 14.58 -10.19 -12.68
C ARG A 21 14.02 -9.09 -11.81
N TRP A 22 13.67 -7.95 -12.42
CA TRP A 22 13.04 -6.86 -11.69
C TRP A 22 11.71 -7.27 -11.05
N LEU A 23 10.85 -7.98 -11.79
CA LEU A 23 9.57 -8.45 -11.29
C LEU A 23 9.75 -9.46 -10.15
N GLY A 24 10.68 -10.39 -10.27
CA GLY A 24 11.02 -11.35 -9.22
C GLY A 24 11.54 -10.66 -7.96
N ALA A 25 12.43 -9.69 -8.10
CA ALA A 25 12.91 -8.88 -6.98
C ALA A 25 11.75 -8.10 -6.32
N TYR A 26 10.93 -7.42 -7.12
CA TYR A 26 9.78 -6.68 -6.63
C TYR A 26 8.77 -7.56 -5.88
N THR A 27 8.48 -8.76 -6.41
CA THR A 27 7.59 -9.73 -5.76
C THR A 27 8.16 -10.20 -4.43
N ALA A 28 9.45 -10.54 -4.40
CA ALA A 28 10.13 -10.97 -3.17
C ALA A 28 10.12 -9.85 -2.10
N SER A 29 10.44 -8.60 -2.49
CA SER A 29 10.40 -7.46 -1.58
C SER A 29 8.99 -7.21 -1.06
N THR A 30 7.95 -7.27 -1.91
CA THR A 30 6.55 -7.07 -1.50
C THR A 30 6.07 -8.17 -0.53
N LEU A 31 6.45 -9.42 -0.77
CA LEU A 31 6.18 -10.52 0.16
C LEU A 31 6.92 -10.32 1.48
N GLY A 32 8.20 -9.93 1.42
CA GLY A 32 9.02 -9.61 2.60
C GLY A 32 8.39 -8.51 3.44
N ASP A 33 7.91 -7.43 2.81
CA ASP A 33 7.20 -6.33 3.47
C ASP A 33 5.95 -6.84 4.21
N SER A 34 5.15 -7.70 3.57
CA SER A 34 3.92 -8.24 4.17
C SER A 34 4.22 -9.11 5.40
N LEU A 35 5.24 -9.98 5.32
CA LEU A 35 5.68 -10.82 6.43
C LEU A 35 6.21 -9.95 7.59
N TYR A 36 7.04 -8.96 7.28
CA TYR A 36 7.60 -8.02 8.25
C TYR A 36 6.50 -7.27 9.00
N HIS A 37 5.55 -6.66 8.29
CA HIS A 37 4.48 -5.89 8.91
C HIS A 37 3.59 -6.74 9.81
N LEU A 38 3.29 -7.99 9.41
CA LEU A 38 2.53 -8.92 10.24
C LEU A 38 3.32 -9.31 11.51
N ALA A 39 4.61 -9.66 11.35
CA ALA A 39 5.47 -10.03 12.48
C ALA A 39 5.66 -8.86 13.46
N LEU A 40 5.84 -7.63 12.94
CA LEU A 40 5.96 -6.41 13.74
C LEU A 40 4.68 -6.15 14.56
N SER A 41 3.53 -6.15 13.88
CA SER A 41 2.23 -5.90 14.52
C SER A 41 1.93 -6.94 15.60
N TRP A 42 2.17 -8.22 15.30
CA TRP A 42 1.97 -9.32 16.25
C TRP A 42 2.92 -9.22 17.45
N SER A 43 4.22 -8.95 17.21
CA SER A 43 5.21 -8.79 18.27
C SER A 43 4.88 -7.60 19.18
N ALA A 44 4.41 -6.48 18.60
CA ALA A 44 4.04 -5.30 19.37
C ALA A 44 2.82 -5.55 20.26
N VAL A 45 1.80 -6.26 19.76
CA VAL A 45 0.59 -6.62 20.52
C VAL A 45 0.93 -7.56 21.68
N ARG A 46 1.85 -8.51 21.46
CA ARG A 46 2.26 -9.48 22.51
C ARG A 46 3.21 -8.89 23.55
N GLY A 47 3.93 -7.83 23.19
CA GLY A 47 4.96 -7.21 24.02
C GLY A 47 4.53 -5.99 24.83
N GLY A 48 3.30 -5.47 24.65
CA GLY A 48 2.86 -4.23 25.27
C GLY A 48 1.36 -4.02 25.36
N THR A 49 0.99 -2.84 25.79
CA THR A 49 -0.40 -2.37 25.81
C THR A 49 -0.91 -2.10 24.39
N PRO A 50 -2.23 -2.08 24.15
CA PRO A 50 -2.80 -1.71 22.86
C PRO A 50 -2.33 -0.35 22.31
N ALA A 51 -2.14 0.64 23.17
CA ALA A 51 -1.64 1.96 22.80
C ALA A 51 -0.17 1.90 22.33
N GLU A 52 0.68 1.16 23.06
CA GLU A 52 2.08 0.96 22.70
C GLU A 52 2.23 0.18 21.40
N ALA A 53 1.41 -0.85 21.17
CA ALA A 53 1.38 -1.59 19.91
C ALA A 53 1.03 -0.66 18.74
N GLY A 54 0.01 0.17 18.91
CA GLY A 54 -0.37 1.19 17.92
C GLY A 54 0.76 2.18 17.64
N LEU A 55 1.48 2.62 18.67
CA LEU A 55 2.61 3.55 18.53
C LEU A 55 3.79 2.90 17.78
N VAL A 56 4.15 1.65 18.08
CA VAL A 56 5.23 0.92 17.38
C VAL A 56 4.95 0.84 15.88
N VAL A 57 3.71 0.50 15.50
CA VAL A 57 3.35 0.40 14.08
C VAL A 57 3.31 1.79 13.42
N ALA A 58 2.80 2.81 14.13
CA ALA A 58 2.68 4.17 13.62
C ALA A 58 4.02 4.89 13.44
N VAL A 59 5.02 4.54 14.22
CA VAL A 59 6.31 5.24 14.21
C VAL A 59 6.99 5.17 12.84
N SER A 60 6.72 4.12 12.05
CA SER A 60 7.21 3.99 10.66
C SER A 60 6.59 5.02 9.72
N ALA A 61 5.40 5.54 10.03
CA ALA A 61 4.72 6.52 9.19
C ALA A 61 5.38 7.90 9.22
N VAL A 62 6.00 8.27 10.34
CA VAL A 62 6.64 9.58 10.51
C VAL A 62 7.79 9.79 9.50
N PRO A 63 8.85 8.96 9.47
CA PRO A 63 9.89 9.13 8.48
C PRO A 63 9.38 8.89 7.06
N ARG A 64 8.40 8.00 6.85
CA ARG A 64 7.78 7.79 5.54
C ARG A 64 7.13 9.08 5.04
N ALA A 65 6.33 9.77 5.86
CA ALA A 65 5.68 11.02 5.50
C ALA A 65 6.69 12.13 5.21
N LEU A 66 7.72 12.27 6.04
CA LEU A 66 8.73 13.32 5.91
C LEU A 66 9.64 13.10 4.69
N LEU A 67 10.12 11.89 4.50
CA LEU A 67 11.12 11.58 3.48
C LEU A 67 10.49 11.27 2.10
N MET A 68 9.21 10.91 2.03
CA MET A 68 8.54 10.60 0.76
C MET A 68 8.56 11.77 -0.22
N LEU A 69 8.48 13.02 0.30
CA LEU A 69 8.57 14.23 -0.52
C LEU A 69 9.97 14.43 -1.13
N GLY A 70 11.02 13.94 -0.46
CA GLY A 70 12.40 14.02 -0.95
C GLY A 70 12.89 12.75 -1.66
N GLY A 71 12.19 11.63 -1.50
CA GLY A 71 12.62 10.32 -2.00
C GLY A 71 12.77 10.25 -3.52
N GLY A 72 11.92 10.96 -4.27
CA GLY A 72 12.05 11.09 -5.72
C GLY A 72 13.35 11.79 -6.12
N VAL A 73 13.67 12.92 -5.48
CA VAL A 73 14.90 13.68 -5.73
C VAL A 73 16.15 12.84 -5.41
N ILE A 74 16.10 12.04 -4.34
CA ILE A 74 17.18 11.11 -3.98
C ILE A 74 17.34 10.02 -5.02
N ALA A 75 16.23 9.43 -5.49
CA ALA A 75 16.24 8.42 -6.54
C ALA A 75 16.80 8.96 -7.87
N ASP A 76 16.48 10.20 -8.23
CA ASP A 76 17.00 10.86 -9.44
C ASP A 76 18.49 11.18 -9.31
N ARG A 77 18.93 11.67 -8.14
CA ARG A 77 20.34 12.06 -7.91
C ARG A 77 21.30 10.87 -7.81
N PHE A 78 20.91 9.79 -7.12
CA PHE A 78 21.77 8.64 -6.86
C PHE A 78 21.54 7.49 -7.85
N GLY A 79 20.51 7.57 -8.67
CA GLY A 79 20.06 6.55 -9.59
C GLY A 79 19.12 5.52 -8.93
N PRO A 80 17.96 5.22 -9.56
CA PRO A 80 16.91 4.41 -8.93
C PRO A 80 17.37 3.00 -8.57
N ARG A 81 18.24 2.36 -9.38
CA ARG A 81 18.77 1.03 -9.08
C ARG A 81 19.60 1.01 -7.80
N ARG A 82 20.48 2.01 -7.58
CA ARG A 82 21.31 2.07 -6.38
C ARG A 82 20.46 2.26 -5.14
N VAL A 83 19.44 3.12 -5.21
CA VAL A 83 18.52 3.37 -4.11
C VAL A 83 17.74 2.10 -3.76
N VAL A 84 17.20 1.38 -4.75
CA VAL A 84 16.45 0.12 -4.51
C VAL A 84 17.35 -0.96 -3.91
N VAL A 85 18.58 -1.16 -4.43
CA VAL A 85 19.54 -2.13 -3.88
C VAL A 85 19.93 -1.80 -2.45
N LEU A 86 20.23 -0.51 -2.16
CA LEU A 86 20.57 -0.08 -0.81
C LEU A 86 19.39 -0.26 0.15
N SER A 87 18.18 0.08 -0.29
CA SER A 87 16.96 -0.10 0.48
C SER A 87 16.75 -1.56 0.87
N ASP A 88 16.80 -2.49 -0.07
CA ASP A 88 16.63 -3.92 0.22
C ASP A 88 17.80 -4.49 1.04
N THR A 89 19.02 -3.96 0.88
CA THR A 89 20.16 -4.33 1.74
C THR A 89 19.91 -3.92 3.19
N VAL A 90 19.48 -2.69 3.43
CA VAL A 90 19.16 -2.20 4.79
C VAL A 90 18.00 -2.99 5.38
N ARG A 91 16.92 -3.22 4.62
CA ARG A 91 15.79 -4.05 5.07
C ARG A 91 16.24 -5.46 5.45
N CYS A 92 17.03 -6.11 4.60
CA CYS A 92 17.58 -7.44 4.85
C CYS A 92 18.35 -7.48 6.16
N LEU A 93 19.33 -6.60 6.35
CA LEU A 93 20.19 -6.56 7.54
C LEU A 93 19.38 -6.27 8.81
N VAL A 94 18.49 -5.27 8.77
CA VAL A 94 17.67 -4.87 9.92
C VAL A 94 16.72 -5.98 10.30
N VAL A 95 16.01 -6.59 9.35
CA VAL A 95 15.00 -7.61 9.62
C VAL A 95 15.65 -8.93 10.07
N LEU A 96 16.78 -9.34 9.49
CA LEU A 96 17.54 -10.49 9.99
C LEU A 96 18.15 -10.24 11.36
N GLY A 97 18.63 -9.03 11.64
CA GLY A 97 19.10 -8.63 12.96
C GLY A 97 18.00 -8.72 14.01
N VAL A 98 16.78 -8.26 13.69
CA VAL A 98 15.60 -8.41 14.58
C VAL A 98 15.20 -9.87 14.73
N ALA A 99 15.22 -10.66 13.65
CA ALA A 99 14.93 -12.09 13.75
C ALA A 99 15.87 -12.79 14.75
N ALA A 100 17.17 -12.52 14.66
CA ALA A 100 18.16 -13.04 15.59
C ALA A 100 17.92 -12.53 17.03
N LEU A 101 17.62 -11.24 17.18
CA LEU A 101 17.36 -10.66 18.49
C LEU A 101 16.11 -11.26 19.14
N VAL A 102 15.01 -11.41 18.39
CA VAL A 102 13.76 -12.02 18.88
C VAL A 102 13.94 -13.50 19.20
N LEU A 103 14.83 -14.20 18.47
CA LEU A 103 15.15 -15.60 18.74
C LEU A 103 15.93 -15.78 20.05
N LEU A 104 16.85 -14.86 20.33
CA LEU A 104 17.78 -14.96 21.47
C LEU A 104 17.27 -14.26 22.74
N THR A 105 16.36 -13.29 22.59
CA THR A 105 15.87 -12.45 23.69
C THR A 105 14.40 -12.11 23.49
N SER A 106 13.82 -11.47 24.49
CA SER A 106 12.51 -10.78 24.37
C SER A 106 12.78 -9.29 24.21
N PRO A 107 12.88 -8.77 22.98
CA PRO A 107 13.27 -7.39 22.76
C PRO A 107 12.20 -6.44 23.32
N ALA A 108 12.67 -5.36 23.95
CA ALA A 108 11.79 -4.30 24.43
C ALA A 108 11.09 -3.58 23.24
N LEU A 109 9.89 -3.05 23.47
CA LEU A 109 9.08 -2.39 22.43
C LEU A 109 9.80 -1.25 21.72
N TRP A 110 10.70 -0.52 22.39
CA TRP A 110 11.49 0.55 21.76
C TRP A 110 12.42 0.02 20.65
N VAL A 111 12.89 -1.23 20.74
CA VAL A 111 13.68 -1.87 19.68
C VAL A 111 12.81 -2.07 18.43
N LEU A 112 11.59 -2.60 18.62
CA LEU A 112 10.62 -2.76 17.53
C LEU A 112 10.24 -1.40 16.92
N ALA A 113 10.08 -0.37 17.73
CA ALA A 113 9.84 0.99 17.27
C ALA A 113 11.02 1.57 16.48
N ALA A 114 12.26 1.35 16.93
CA ALA A 114 13.47 1.77 16.19
C ALA A 114 13.57 1.08 14.83
N VAL A 115 13.27 -0.21 14.76
CA VAL A 115 13.21 -0.98 13.52
C VAL A 115 12.12 -0.45 12.60
N ALA A 116 10.93 -0.19 13.13
CA ALA A 116 9.82 0.38 12.36
C ALA A 116 10.17 1.76 11.79
N LEU A 117 10.88 2.59 12.56
CA LEU A 117 11.36 3.91 12.11
C LEU A 117 12.34 3.79 10.94
N VAL A 118 13.34 2.91 11.05
CA VAL A 118 14.31 2.64 9.97
C VAL A 118 13.59 2.11 8.73
N PHE A 119 12.67 1.17 8.92
CA PHE A 119 11.91 0.57 7.82
C PHE A 119 11.05 1.62 7.10
N GLY A 120 10.37 2.48 7.84
CA GLY A 120 9.59 3.59 7.27
C GLY A 120 10.44 4.59 6.47
N ALA A 121 11.67 4.90 6.94
CA ALA A 121 12.60 5.74 6.21
C ALA A 121 13.06 5.10 4.89
N VAL A 122 13.36 3.80 4.94
CA VAL A 122 13.77 3.04 3.75
C VAL A 122 12.65 2.92 2.74
N ASP A 123 11.40 2.69 3.18
CA ASP A 123 10.21 2.64 2.33
C ASP A 123 9.97 3.94 1.57
N ALA A 124 10.18 5.07 2.24
CA ALA A 124 10.02 6.39 1.62
C ALA A 124 10.96 6.61 0.43
N LEU A 125 12.13 5.99 0.46
CA LEU A 125 13.13 6.04 -0.63
C LEU A 125 12.88 4.95 -1.67
N PHE A 126 12.46 3.77 -1.24
CA PHE A 126 12.23 2.60 -2.10
C PHE A 126 11.08 2.81 -3.08
N LEU A 127 9.92 3.29 -2.61
CA LEU A 127 8.71 3.41 -3.43
C LEU A 127 8.88 4.24 -4.69
N PRO A 128 9.42 5.49 -4.65
CA PRO A 128 9.66 6.27 -5.86
C PRO A 128 10.76 5.65 -6.73
N ALA A 129 11.82 5.10 -6.12
CA ALA A 129 12.93 4.50 -6.86
C ALA A 129 12.51 3.25 -7.65
N VAL A 130 11.72 2.35 -7.04
CA VAL A 130 11.21 1.16 -7.73
C VAL A 130 10.20 1.52 -8.83
N GLY A 131 9.45 2.60 -8.62
CA GLY A 131 8.53 3.15 -9.62
C GLY A 131 9.22 3.76 -10.85
N ALA A 132 10.47 4.23 -10.70
CA ALA A 132 11.26 4.82 -11.78
C ALA A 132 12.03 3.79 -12.64
N LEU A 133 12.04 2.50 -12.25
CA LEU A 133 12.77 1.45 -12.99
C LEU A 133 12.08 0.97 -14.27
N PRO A 134 10.75 0.79 -14.37
CA PRO A 134 10.10 0.24 -15.56
C PRO A 134 10.51 0.90 -16.89
N PRO A 135 10.52 2.24 -17.04
CA PRO A 135 10.90 2.87 -18.30
C PRO A 135 12.39 2.74 -18.63
N ARG A 136 13.23 2.29 -17.66
CA ARG A 136 14.68 2.08 -17.83
C ARG A 136 15.04 0.64 -18.18
N ILE A 137 14.08 -0.29 -18.05
CA ILE A 137 14.30 -1.73 -18.25
C ILE A 137 13.43 -2.31 -19.37
N ALA A 138 12.44 -1.56 -19.87
CA ALA A 138 11.54 -2.00 -20.93
C ALA A 138 11.30 -0.91 -21.97
N PRO A 139 11.05 -1.27 -23.24
CA PRO A 139 10.63 -0.35 -24.28
C PRO A 139 9.30 0.33 -23.94
N ARG A 140 9.06 1.53 -24.51
CA ARG A 140 7.84 2.30 -24.25
C ARG A 140 6.56 1.53 -24.56
N GLU A 141 6.55 0.75 -25.63
CA GLU A 141 5.44 -0.06 -26.12
C GLU A 141 5.05 -1.18 -25.13
N GLU A 142 6.00 -1.68 -24.34
CA GLU A 142 5.80 -2.75 -23.37
C GLU A 142 5.50 -2.24 -21.93
N LEU A 143 5.58 -0.93 -21.69
CA LEU A 143 5.40 -0.36 -20.33
C LEU A 143 4.03 -0.69 -19.74
N ALA A 144 2.97 -0.67 -20.54
CA ALA A 144 1.63 -1.04 -20.04
C ALA A 144 1.59 -2.49 -19.56
N ARG A 145 2.26 -3.41 -20.26
CA ARG A 145 2.37 -4.82 -19.85
C ARG A 145 3.21 -4.98 -18.59
N VAL A 146 4.34 -4.29 -18.49
CA VAL A 146 5.20 -4.28 -17.29
C VAL A 146 4.45 -3.77 -16.06
N GLN A 147 3.66 -2.70 -16.20
CA GLN A 147 2.82 -2.19 -15.11
C GLN A 147 1.69 -3.16 -14.74
N GLY A 148 1.11 -3.85 -15.70
CA GLY A 148 0.13 -4.91 -15.45
C GLY A 148 0.76 -6.07 -14.64
N MET A 149 1.96 -6.55 -15.05
CA MET A 149 2.70 -7.59 -14.33
C MET A 149 3.07 -7.14 -12.91
N ARG A 150 3.50 -5.88 -12.73
CA ARG A 150 3.75 -5.28 -11.42
C ARG A 150 2.50 -5.29 -10.54
N GLY A 151 1.35 -4.90 -11.11
CA GLY A 151 0.07 -4.91 -10.40
C GLY A 151 -0.33 -6.32 -9.93
N LEU A 152 -0.10 -7.34 -10.75
CA LEU A 152 -0.33 -8.74 -10.37
C LEU A 152 0.64 -9.19 -9.26
N ALA A 153 1.93 -8.85 -9.36
CA ALA A 153 2.93 -9.15 -8.34
C ALA A 153 2.58 -8.52 -6.99
N TYR A 154 2.19 -7.25 -6.99
CA TYR A 154 1.75 -6.54 -5.79
C TYR A 154 0.53 -7.20 -5.14
N ARG A 155 -0.50 -7.53 -5.93
CA ARG A 155 -1.70 -8.21 -5.42
C ARG A 155 -1.41 -9.62 -4.94
N GLY A 156 -0.57 -10.36 -5.67
CA GLY A 156 -0.09 -11.67 -5.23
C GLY A 156 0.63 -11.58 -3.89
N GLY A 157 1.47 -10.57 -3.72
CA GLY A 157 2.15 -10.28 -2.45
C GLY A 157 1.18 -10.02 -1.29
N LEU A 158 0.11 -9.25 -1.52
CA LEU A 158 -0.92 -9.00 -0.50
C LEU A 158 -1.72 -10.26 -0.14
N VAL A 159 -2.12 -11.05 -1.15
CA VAL A 159 -2.93 -12.27 -0.93
C VAL A 159 -2.13 -13.37 -0.26
N LEU A 160 -0.86 -13.56 -0.65
CA LEU A 160 -0.02 -14.64 -0.15
C LEU A 160 0.81 -14.24 1.06
N GLY A 161 1.23 -12.98 1.15
CA GLY A 161 2.16 -12.52 2.17
C GLY A 161 1.62 -12.65 3.59
N ALA A 162 0.39 -12.23 3.84
CA ALA A 162 -0.20 -12.29 5.17
C ALA A 162 -0.44 -13.74 5.66
N PRO A 163 -0.99 -14.69 4.87
CA PRO A 163 -1.07 -16.10 5.26
C PRO A 163 0.29 -16.74 5.50
N LEU A 164 1.28 -16.45 4.63
CA LEU A 164 2.63 -16.97 4.80
C LEU A 164 3.29 -16.42 6.07
N GLY A 165 3.10 -15.13 6.34
CA GLY A 165 3.57 -14.49 7.57
C GLY A 165 2.91 -15.07 8.81
N GLY A 166 1.57 -15.24 8.79
CA GLY A 166 0.81 -15.87 9.87
C GLY A 166 1.24 -17.31 10.13
N LEU A 167 1.46 -18.09 9.06
CA LEU A 167 1.98 -19.45 9.14
C LEU A 167 3.40 -19.49 9.71
N ALA A 168 4.29 -18.60 9.27
CA ALA A 168 5.64 -18.51 9.78
C ALA A 168 5.66 -18.21 11.30
N VAL A 169 4.79 -17.26 11.74
CA VAL A 169 4.62 -16.99 13.18
C VAL A 169 4.05 -18.20 13.92
N ALA A 170 3.10 -18.91 13.36
CA ALA A 170 2.51 -20.08 13.99
C ALA A 170 3.49 -21.25 14.14
N LEU A 171 4.40 -21.46 13.19
CA LEU A 171 5.37 -22.56 13.20
C LEU A 171 6.65 -22.25 14.00
N GLY A 172 7.15 -21.02 13.98
CA GLY A 172 8.43 -20.67 14.58
C GLY A 172 8.45 -19.32 15.29
N GLY A 173 7.27 -18.79 15.65
CA GLY A 173 7.13 -17.49 16.31
C GLY A 173 7.49 -16.29 15.41
N PRO A 174 7.49 -15.09 16.01
CA PRO A 174 7.80 -13.87 15.26
C PRO A 174 9.20 -13.90 14.61
N ALA A 175 10.17 -14.58 15.24
CA ALA A 175 11.53 -14.72 14.71
C ALA A 175 11.55 -15.42 13.36
N ALA A 176 10.73 -16.46 13.16
CA ALA A 176 10.61 -17.16 11.88
C ALA A 176 10.03 -16.26 10.78
N ALA A 177 9.02 -15.44 11.11
CA ALA A 177 8.43 -14.52 10.13
C ALA A 177 9.40 -13.38 9.75
N PHE A 178 10.12 -12.79 10.72
CA PHE A 178 11.20 -11.85 10.42
C PHE A 178 12.32 -12.51 9.61
N GLY A 179 12.74 -13.74 9.98
CA GLY A 179 13.74 -14.49 9.24
C GLY A 179 13.34 -14.74 7.78
N ALA A 180 12.10 -15.19 7.54
CA ALA A 180 11.56 -15.39 6.21
C ALA A 180 11.49 -14.07 5.40
N ALA A 181 11.07 -12.97 6.02
CA ALA A 181 11.08 -11.65 5.40
C ALA A 181 12.50 -11.22 5.00
N GLY A 182 13.47 -11.39 5.90
CA GLY A 182 14.88 -11.09 5.63
C GLY A 182 15.46 -11.91 4.49
N LEU A 183 15.12 -13.21 4.41
CA LEU A 183 15.53 -14.08 3.30
C LEU A 183 14.90 -13.66 1.97
N LEU A 184 13.66 -13.18 1.96
CA LEU A 184 13.02 -12.64 0.76
C LEU A 184 13.74 -11.37 0.27
N PHE A 185 14.13 -10.46 1.18
CA PHE A 185 14.96 -9.30 0.81
C PHE A 185 16.36 -9.75 0.33
N ALA A 186 16.98 -10.73 0.99
CA ALA A 186 18.26 -11.29 0.52
C ALA A 186 18.14 -11.89 -0.89
N PHE A 187 17.01 -12.55 -1.20
CA PHE A 187 16.75 -13.11 -2.54
C PHE A 187 16.55 -12.03 -3.60
N SER A 188 15.98 -10.87 -3.26
CA SER A 188 15.81 -9.74 -4.19
C SER A 188 17.15 -9.16 -4.64
N LEU A 189 18.16 -9.11 -3.77
CA LEU A 189 19.43 -8.44 -4.01
C LEU A 189 20.18 -8.94 -5.25
N PRO A 190 20.45 -10.25 -5.43
CA PRO A 190 21.16 -10.74 -6.62
C PRO A 190 20.37 -10.48 -7.92
N LEU A 191 19.04 -10.43 -7.87
CA LEU A 191 18.22 -10.08 -9.01
C LEU A 191 18.37 -8.59 -9.37
N LEU A 192 18.34 -7.69 -8.37
CA LEU A 192 18.56 -6.26 -8.54
C LEU A 192 19.98 -5.91 -8.99
N LEU A 193 20.98 -6.61 -8.48
CA LEU A 193 22.38 -6.42 -8.86
C LEU A 193 22.66 -6.84 -10.32
N LYS A 194 21.89 -7.78 -10.86
CA LYS A 194 22.00 -8.21 -12.26
C LYS A 194 21.15 -7.39 -13.23
N LEU A 195 20.39 -6.38 -12.74
CA LEU A 195 19.60 -5.51 -13.61
C LEU A 195 20.50 -4.63 -14.49
N ARG A 196 20.18 -4.59 -15.77
CA ARG A 196 20.75 -3.65 -16.73
C ARG A 196 19.76 -2.50 -16.94
N ILE A 197 20.18 -1.29 -16.60
CA ILE A 197 19.34 -0.08 -16.76
C ILE A 197 19.90 0.76 -17.91
N ALA A 198 18.99 1.23 -18.78
CA ALA A 198 19.30 2.19 -19.81
C ALA A 198 19.18 3.62 -19.24
N PRO A 199 20.11 4.54 -19.59
CA PRO A 199 19.91 5.95 -19.31
C PRO A 199 18.71 6.47 -20.11
N LEU A 200 17.89 7.33 -19.49
CA LEU A 200 16.78 7.98 -20.19
C LEU A 200 17.23 9.34 -20.76
N PRO A 201 16.74 9.74 -21.95
CA PRO A 201 16.88 11.12 -22.39
C PRO A 201 16.21 12.04 -21.37
N GLY A 202 16.97 12.96 -20.78
CA GLY A 202 16.49 13.87 -19.74
C GLY A 202 16.87 13.47 -18.29
N ASP A 203 17.83 12.57 -18.10
CA ASP A 203 18.48 12.33 -16.79
C ASP A 203 19.28 13.56 -16.28
N GLU A 204 18.89 14.78 -16.70
CA GLU A 204 19.41 16.03 -16.13
C GLU A 204 18.86 16.22 -14.72
N PRO A 205 19.66 16.81 -13.81
CA PRO A 205 19.23 17.05 -12.43
C PRO A 205 17.93 17.84 -12.41
N ALA A 206 16.97 17.35 -11.62
CA ALA A 206 15.62 17.92 -11.49
C ALA A 206 15.69 19.45 -11.31
N ARG A 207 14.89 20.17 -12.12
CA ARG A 207 14.70 21.61 -12.00
C ARG A 207 14.30 21.97 -10.56
N ASP A 208 14.80 23.14 -10.07
CA ASP A 208 14.64 23.71 -8.73
C ASP A 208 13.17 23.98 -8.30
N GLY A 209 12.31 22.99 -8.35
CA GLY A 209 10.99 23.00 -7.72
C GLY A 209 11.08 22.31 -6.36
N THR A 210 10.94 23.03 -5.25
CA THR A 210 10.86 22.37 -3.95
C THR A 210 9.61 21.49 -3.91
N ALA A 211 9.75 20.20 -3.54
CA ALA A 211 8.64 19.23 -3.42
C ALA A 211 7.47 19.78 -2.57
N LEU A 212 7.76 20.64 -1.59
CA LEU A 212 6.77 21.36 -0.79
C LEU A 212 5.93 22.34 -1.62
N ARG A 213 6.53 23.01 -2.60
CA ARG A 213 5.81 23.95 -3.48
C ARG A 213 4.84 23.19 -4.41
N ASP A 214 5.30 22.08 -4.97
CA ASP A 214 4.45 21.21 -5.80
C ASP A 214 3.30 20.60 -5.00
N LEU A 215 3.54 20.21 -3.76
CA LEU A 215 2.49 19.74 -2.84
C LEU A 215 1.47 20.85 -2.54
N ALA A 216 1.95 22.07 -2.24
CA ALA A 216 1.08 23.21 -1.96
C ALA A 216 0.25 23.61 -3.20
N ASP A 217 0.82 23.58 -4.39
CA ASP A 217 0.12 23.86 -5.64
C ASP A 217 -0.90 22.77 -5.95
N GLY A 218 -0.56 21.48 -5.74
CA GLY A 218 -1.51 20.37 -5.85
C GLY A 218 -2.68 20.51 -4.88
N LEU A 219 -2.42 20.86 -3.62
CA LEU A 219 -3.45 21.07 -2.61
C LEU A 219 -4.35 22.28 -2.95
N ARG A 220 -3.78 23.37 -3.46
CA ARG A 220 -4.53 24.53 -3.91
C ARG A 220 -5.43 24.19 -5.10
N TYR A 221 -4.95 23.43 -6.06
CA TYR A 221 -5.71 22.93 -7.20
C TYR A 221 -6.87 22.04 -6.74
N ILE A 222 -6.62 21.05 -5.88
CA ILE A 222 -7.63 20.15 -5.31
C ILE A 222 -8.74 20.93 -4.61
N ARG A 223 -8.37 21.88 -3.74
CA ARG A 223 -9.36 22.68 -2.95
C ARG A 223 -10.32 23.50 -3.82
N ARG A 224 -9.87 23.92 -5.01
CA ARG A 224 -10.68 24.70 -5.95
C ARG A 224 -11.52 23.84 -6.91
N HIS A 225 -11.18 22.55 -7.00
CA HIS A 225 -11.81 21.66 -7.96
C HIS A 225 -13.09 21.04 -7.39
N ARG A 226 -14.23 21.16 -8.12
CA ARG A 226 -15.57 20.75 -7.66
C ARG A 226 -15.74 19.25 -7.37
N VAL A 227 -14.93 18.40 -8.00
CA VAL A 227 -14.95 16.93 -7.83
C VAL A 227 -13.78 16.46 -6.96
N LEU A 228 -12.55 16.92 -7.23
CA LEU A 228 -11.35 16.44 -6.54
C LEU A 228 -11.31 16.84 -5.07
N GLY A 229 -11.76 18.04 -4.72
CA GLY A 229 -11.82 18.49 -3.32
C GLY A 229 -12.69 17.55 -2.45
N PRO A 230 -13.97 17.37 -2.78
CA PRO A 230 -14.82 16.40 -2.09
C PRO A 230 -14.30 14.97 -2.13
N LEU A 231 -13.72 14.53 -3.26
CA LEU A 231 -13.13 13.20 -3.39
C LEU A 231 -12.00 12.97 -2.37
N MET A 232 -11.10 13.93 -2.19
CA MET A 232 -10.02 13.83 -1.19
C MET A 232 -10.53 13.80 0.25
N ILE A 233 -11.61 14.52 0.56
CA ILE A 233 -12.26 14.44 1.88
C ILE A 233 -12.83 13.04 2.11
N VAL A 234 -13.52 12.46 1.12
CA VAL A 234 -14.04 11.10 1.18
C VAL A 234 -12.91 10.10 1.45
N VAL A 235 -11.80 10.21 0.70
CA VAL A 235 -10.63 9.33 0.87
C VAL A 235 -10.04 9.49 2.28
N ALA A 236 -9.82 10.71 2.74
CA ALA A 236 -9.24 10.97 4.06
C ALA A 236 -10.09 10.41 5.21
N LEU A 237 -11.42 10.60 5.17
CA LEU A 237 -12.34 10.03 6.17
C LEU A 237 -12.37 8.49 6.09
N SER A 238 -12.37 7.95 4.87
CA SER A 238 -12.35 6.50 4.67
C SER A 238 -11.07 5.88 5.21
N ASP A 239 -9.91 6.44 4.87
CA ASP A 239 -8.60 5.95 5.34
C ASP A 239 -8.50 6.05 6.86
N LEU A 240 -8.97 7.15 7.46
CA LEU A 240 -8.97 7.34 8.92
C LEU A 240 -9.79 6.27 9.64
N GLY A 241 -10.97 5.93 9.12
CA GLY A 241 -11.85 4.91 9.71
C GLY A 241 -11.48 3.47 9.34
N PHE A 242 -10.62 3.26 8.33
CA PHE A 242 -10.31 1.94 7.78
C PHE A 242 -8.93 1.42 8.20
N VAL A 243 -7.90 2.28 8.10
CA VAL A 243 -6.49 1.85 8.14
C VAL A 243 -6.08 1.38 9.53
N GLY A 244 -6.50 2.08 10.59
CA GLY A 244 -6.23 1.71 11.98
C GLY A 244 -6.84 0.36 12.37
N PRO A 245 -8.17 0.15 12.22
CA PRO A 245 -8.81 -1.12 12.50
C PRO A 245 -8.23 -2.31 11.73
N LEU A 246 -7.90 -2.15 10.45
CA LEU A 246 -7.38 -3.25 9.63
C LEU A 246 -5.94 -3.63 9.99
N ASN A 247 -5.14 -2.70 10.51
CA ASN A 247 -3.74 -2.98 10.87
C ASN A 247 -3.60 -3.33 12.37
N VAL A 248 -3.71 -2.36 13.25
CA VAL A 248 -3.54 -2.56 14.70
C VAL A 248 -4.76 -3.24 15.31
N GLY A 249 -5.96 -2.79 14.95
CA GLY A 249 -7.21 -3.35 15.48
C GLY A 249 -7.35 -4.84 15.19
N LEU A 250 -7.01 -5.29 13.97
CA LEU A 250 -7.08 -6.70 13.60
C LEU A 250 -6.12 -7.58 14.42
N ALA A 251 -4.91 -7.07 14.72
CA ALA A 251 -3.96 -7.80 15.55
C ALA A 251 -4.49 -7.98 16.99
N LEU A 252 -5.06 -6.90 17.56
CA LEU A 252 -5.69 -6.93 18.89
C LEU A 252 -6.94 -7.83 18.91
N LEU A 253 -7.76 -7.78 17.87
CA LEU A 253 -8.93 -8.66 17.73
C LEU A 253 -8.54 -10.13 17.66
N ALA A 254 -7.49 -10.44 16.89
CA ALA A 254 -7.00 -11.82 16.75
C ALA A 254 -6.40 -12.35 18.06
N ASP A 255 -5.76 -11.50 18.85
CA ASP A 255 -5.25 -11.87 20.18
C ASP A 255 -6.41 -12.09 21.17
N GLU A 256 -7.39 -11.18 21.26
CA GLU A 256 -8.56 -11.29 22.15
C GLU A 256 -9.42 -12.53 21.82
N ARG A 257 -9.58 -12.86 20.53
CA ARG A 257 -10.38 -14.00 20.07
C ARG A 257 -9.60 -15.33 20.07
N GLY A 258 -8.32 -15.32 20.39
CA GLY A 258 -7.48 -16.53 20.35
C GLY A 258 -7.22 -17.06 18.93
N TRP A 259 -7.40 -16.23 17.89
CA TRP A 259 -7.16 -16.64 16.49
C TRP A 259 -5.67 -16.72 16.15
N GLY A 260 -4.82 -16.08 16.95
CA GLY A 260 -3.39 -16.03 16.72
C GLY A 260 -2.97 -15.29 15.44
N ALA A 261 -1.68 -15.30 15.14
CA ALA A 261 -1.13 -14.64 13.96
C ALA A 261 -1.64 -15.28 12.64
N ALA A 262 -1.90 -16.59 12.63
CA ALA A 262 -2.49 -17.28 11.49
C ALA A 262 -3.90 -16.74 11.16
N GLY A 263 -4.69 -16.39 12.17
CA GLY A 263 -6.00 -15.79 12.00
C GLY A 263 -5.93 -14.41 11.32
N ILE A 264 -4.94 -13.58 11.69
CA ILE A 264 -4.67 -12.31 10.98
C ILE A 264 -4.39 -12.59 9.50
N GLY A 265 -3.52 -13.57 9.23
CA GLY A 265 -3.17 -13.98 7.87
C GLY A 265 -4.39 -14.37 7.04
N TRP A 266 -5.29 -15.19 7.60
CA TRP A 266 -6.51 -15.61 6.90
C TRP A 266 -7.48 -14.45 6.64
N VAL A 267 -7.68 -13.54 7.60
CA VAL A 267 -8.54 -12.37 7.41
C VAL A 267 -7.97 -11.45 6.34
N LEU A 268 -6.66 -11.18 6.35
CA LEU A 268 -5.99 -10.36 5.33
C LEU A 268 -5.99 -11.05 3.94
N ALA A 269 -5.87 -12.38 3.89
CA ALA A 269 -6.03 -13.14 2.64
C ALA A 269 -7.44 -13.00 2.08
N GLY A 270 -8.47 -13.14 2.92
CA GLY A 270 -9.85 -12.89 2.54
C GLY A 270 -10.05 -11.49 1.95
N PHE A 271 -9.50 -10.47 2.61
CA PHE A 271 -9.48 -9.11 2.09
C PHE A 271 -8.79 -9.01 0.71
N GLY A 272 -7.63 -9.63 0.55
CA GLY A 272 -6.89 -9.66 -0.71
C GLY A 272 -7.66 -10.34 -1.85
N VAL A 273 -8.33 -11.45 -1.57
CA VAL A 273 -9.21 -12.16 -2.53
C VAL A 273 -10.36 -11.24 -2.96
N GLY A 274 -11.02 -10.57 -2.01
CA GLY A 274 -12.09 -9.62 -2.31
C GLY A 274 -11.61 -8.46 -3.19
N ALA A 275 -10.47 -7.86 -2.85
CA ALA A 275 -9.88 -6.77 -3.63
C ALA A 275 -9.43 -7.22 -5.04
N GLY A 276 -8.96 -8.46 -5.18
CA GLY A 276 -8.67 -9.10 -6.47
C GLY A 276 -9.94 -9.27 -7.31
N ALA A 277 -11.02 -9.76 -6.70
CA ALA A 277 -12.33 -9.91 -7.35
C ALA A 277 -12.89 -8.56 -7.82
N ALA A 278 -12.72 -7.48 -7.02
CA ALA A 278 -13.08 -6.12 -7.44
C ALA A 278 -12.38 -5.70 -8.72
N SER A 279 -11.09 -5.96 -8.80
CA SER A 279 -10.28 -5.62 -9.98
C SER A 279 -10.68 -6.41 -11.21
N LEU A 280 -10.97 -7.70 -11.03
CA LEU A 280 -11.48 -8.56 -12.11
C LEU A 280 -12.85 -8.08 -12.60
N LEU A 281 -13.76 -7.77 -11.67
CA LEU A 281 -15.08 -7.22 -11.99
C LEU A 281 -14.99 -5.93 -12.82
N LEU A 282 -14.11 -5.01 -12.44
CA LEU A 282 -13.88 -3.78 -13.19
C LEU A 282 -13.30 -4.03 -14.58
N THR A 283 -12.38 -5.00 -14.71
CA THR A 283 -11.79 -5.38 -15.99
C THR A 283 -12.83 -5.96 -16.93
N VAL A 284 -13.73 -6.81 -16.43
CA VAL A 284 -14.77 -7.49 -17.22
C VAL A 284 -15.91 -6.53 -17.58
N ARG A 285 -16.37 -5.72 -16.62
CA ARG A 285 -17.48 -4.78 -16.87
C ARG A 285 -17.09 -3.51 -17.59
N GLY A 286 -15.83 -3.12 -17.50
CA GLY A 286 -15.25 -1.97 -18.22
C GLY A 286 -15.86 -0.62 -17.86
N ARG A 287 -17.18 -0.49 -17.81
CA ARG A 287 -17.88 0.78 -17.58
C ARG A 287 -18.80 0.71 -16.36
N ILE A 288 -18.62 1.65 -15.44
CA ILE A 288 -19.51 1.83 -14.31
C ILE A 288 -20.22 3.17 -14.42
N PRO A 289 -21.54 3.18 -14.66
CA PRO A 289 -22.31 4.43 -14.68
C PRO A 289 -22.32 5.05 -13.28
N ARG A 290 -22.31 6.39 -13.22
CA ARG A 290 -22.32 7.14 -11.96
C ARG A 290 -21.21 6.68 -11.01
N ALA A 291 -19.98 6.57 -11.50
CA ALA A 291 -18.83 6.03 -10.78
C ALA A 291 -18.64 6.66 -9.38
N GLY A 292 -18.89 7.97 -9.23
CA GLY A 292 -18.84 8.65 -7.95
C GLY A 292 -19.90 8.16 -6.95
N ALA A 293 -21.13 7.88 -7.38
CA ALA A 293 -22.16 7.33 -6.52
C ALA A 293 -21.85 5.89 -6.10
N VAL A 294 -21.41 5.06 -7.04
CA VAL A 294 -21.02 3.66 -6.76
C VAL A 294 -19.86 3.63 -5.77
N MET A 295 -18.84 4.46 -5.97
CA MET A 295 -17.72 4.60 -5.03
C MET A 295 -18.22 4.96 -3.61
N ALA A 296 -19.10 5.95 -3.48
CA ALA A 296 -19.58 6.37 -2.18
C ALA A 296 -20.43 5.29 -1.49
N TRP A 297 -21.26 4.55 -2.24
CA TRP A 297 -22.00 3.40 -1.72
C TRP A 297 -21.10 2.26 -1.29
N THR A 298 -20.06 1.93 -2.08
CA THR A 298 -19.11 0.87 -1.71
C THR A 298 -18.33 1.22 -0.44
N ILE A 299 -17.98 2.48 -0.23
CA ILE A 299 -17.39 2.94 1.04
C ILE A 299 -18.36 2.77 2.20
N THR A 300 -19.61 3.20 2.05
CA THR A 300 -20.63 3.11 3.12
C THR A 300 -20.91 1.66 3.51
N LEU A 301 -21.08 0.77 2.54
CA LEU A 301 -21.28 -0.66 2.78
C LEU A 301 -20.02 -1.33 3.35
N GLY A 302 -18.83 -0.92 2.89
CA GLY A 302 -17.55 -1.38 3.42
C GLY A 302 -17.37 -1.01 4.88
N ALA A 303 -17.81 0.19 5.27
CA ALA A 303 -17.81 0.64 6.66
C ALA A 303 -18.66 -0.27 7.57
N VAL A 304 -19.86 -0.66 7.14
CA VAL A 304 -20.70 -1.62 7.88
C VAL A 304 -19.97 -2.97 8.03
N SER A 305 -19.34 -3.45 6.98
CA SER A 305 -18.60 -4.71 7.01
C SER A 305 -17.40 -4.67 7.97
N ILE A 306 -16.67 -3.53 8.04
CA ILE A 306 -15.59 -3.35 9.01
C ILE A 306 -16.11 -3.34 10.44
N GLY A 307 -17.17 -2.58 10.71
CA GLY A 307 -17.79 -2.54 12.04
C GLY A 307 -18.26 -3.92 12.50
N ALA A 308 -18.78 -4.74 11.58
CA ALA A 308 -19.21 -6.11 11.88
C ALA A 308 -18.07 -7.01 12.34
N LEU A 309 -16.82 -6.82 11.86
CA LEU A 309 -15.69 -7.71 12.20
C LEU A 309 -15.47 -7.88 13.71
N ALA A 310 -15.60 -6.81 14.48
CA ALA A 310 -15.40 -6.87 15.94
C ALA A 310 -16.46 -7.70 16.68
N HIS A 311 -17.62 -7.91 16.06
CA HIS A 311 -18.73 -8.65 16.67
C HIS A 311 -18.77 -10.13 16.27
N LEU A 312 -17.83 -10.58 15.42
CA LEU A 312 -17.80 -11.95 14.93
C LEU A 312 -16.94 -12.85 15.84
N PRO A 313 -17.53 -13.94 16.43
CA PRO A 313 -16.76 -14.81 17.31
C PRO A 313 -15.96 -15.87 16.56
N ARG A 314 -16.31 -16.19 15.29
CA ARG A 314 -15.73 -17.30 14.55
C ARG A 314 -14.86 -16.83 13.39
N LEU A 315 -13.63 -17.32 13.34
CA LEU A 315 -12.66 -16.97 12.28
C LEU A 315 -13.19 -17.19 10.84
N PRO A 316 -13.85 -18.30 10.47
CA PRO A 316 -14.35 -18.48 9.09
C PRO A 316 -15.35 -17.40 8.67
N VAL A 317 -16.20 -16.93 9.61
CA VAL A 317 -17.17 -15.85 9.33
C VAL A 317 -16.42 -14.51 9.17
N ALA A 318 -15.43 -14.24 10.00
CA ALA A 318 -14.59 -13.06 9.88
C ALA A 318 -13.84 -13.03 8.54
N VAL A 319 -13.33 -14.18 8.07
CA VAL A 319 -12.70 -14.30 6.74
C VAL A 319 -13.72 -14.01 5.63
N ALA A 320 -14.93 -14.57 5.69
CA ALA A 320 -15.98 -14.31 4.70
C ALA A 320 -16.38 -12.83 4.67
N VAL A 321 -16.52 -12.18 5.83
CA VAL A 321 -16.80 -10.73 5.92
C VAL A 321 -15.60 -9.92 5.39
N SER A 322 -14.37 -10.36 5.64
CA SER A 322 -13.19 -9.65 5.12
C SER A 322 -13.09 -9.71 3.58
N VAL A 323 -13.59 -10.78 2.93
CA VAL A 323 -13.74 -10.82 1.46
C VAL A 323 -14.66 -9.69 0.99
N SER A 324 -15.78 -9.46 1.68
CA SER A 324 -16.69 -8.34 1.36
C SER A 324 -16.04 -6.99 1.59
N VAL A 325 -15.29 -6.84 2.69
CA VAL A 325 -14.51 -5.61 2.96
C VAL A 325 -13.51 -5.36 1.83
N GLY A 326 -12.76 -6.37 1.42
CA GLY A 326 -11.77 -6.28 0.34
C GLY A 326 -12.40 -5.95 -1.01
N LEU A 327 -13.54 -6.57 -1.35
CA LEU A 327 -14.28 -6.30 -2.58
C LEU A 327 -14.74 -4.83 -2.63
N LEU A 328 -15.35 -4.34 -1.56
CA LEU A 328 -15.89 -2.98 -1.49
C LEU A 328 -14.76 -1.94 -1.45
N ALA A 329 -13.68 -2.19 -0.70
CA ALA A 329 -12.51 -1.33 -0.66
C ALA A 329 -11.75 -1.33 -2.00
N GLY A 330 -11.62 -2.47 -2.65
CA GLY A 330 -11.01 -2.59 -3.97
C GLY A 330 -11.77 -1.82 -5.04
N LEU A 331 -13.11 -1.92 -5.03
CA LEU A 331 -13.97 -1.16 -5.95
C LEU A 331 -13.87 0.35 -5.68
N SER A 332 -13.99 0.78 -4.42
CA SER A 332 -13.91 2.20 -4.07
C SER A 332 -12.55 2.80 -4.41
N GLY A 333 -11.46 2.11 -4.11
CA GLY A 333 -10.10 2.56 -4.41
C GLY A 333 -9.83 2.68 -5.92
N ALA A 334 -10.26 1.70 -6.71
CA ALA A 334 -10.11 1.75 -8.16
C ALA A 334 -10.96 2.87 -8.80
N LEU A 335 -12.19 3.06 -8.33
CA LEU A 335 -13.05 4.15 -8.80
C LEU A 335 -12.51 5.52 -8.39
N CYS A 336 -11.98 5.65 -7.17
CA CYS A 336 -11.31 6.86 -6.72
C CYS A 336 -10.11 7.22 -7.61
N GLY A 337 -9.24 6.25 -7.91
CA GLY A 337 -8.11 6.45 -8.80
C GLY A 337 -8.54 6.84 -10.21
N ALA A 338 -9.56 6.17 -10.77
CA ALA A 338 -10.10 6.48 -12.09
C ALA A 338 -10.75 7.88 -12.15
N LEU A 339 -11.55 8.25 -11.15
CA LEU A 339 -12.14 9.59 -11.05
C LEU A 339 -11.08 10.68 -10.90
N THR A 340 -10.03 10.42 -10.12
CA THR A 340 -8.90 11.35 -10.00
C THR A 340 -8.23 11.59 -11.35
N GLN A 341 -7.90 10.51 -12.08
CA GLN A 341 -7.25 10.61 -13.39
C GLN A 341 -8.12 11.28 -14.44
N THR A 342 -9.44 11.03 -14.40
CA THR A 342 -10.39 11.57 -15.39
C THR A 342 -10.70 13.06 -15.19
N HIS A 343 -10.78 13.51 -13.93
CA HIS A 343 -11.18 14.88 -13.61
C HIS A 343 -9.99 15.80 -13.32
N CYS A 344 -8.78 15.26 -13.29
CA CYS A 344 -7.55 16.04 -13.09
C CYS A 344 -6.96 16.45 -14.43
N ASP A 345 -6.55 17.73 -14.54
CA ASP A 345 -5.75 18.19 -15.69
C ASP A 345 -4.44 17.38 -15.72
N PRO A 346 -4.02 16.85 -16.89
CA PRO A 346 -2.75 16.12 -17.02
C PRO A 346 -1.53 16.86 -16.45
N ALA A 347 -1.50 18.20 -16.54
CA ALA A 347 -0.42 19.03 -15.97
C ALA A 347 -0.34 19.00 -14.45
N TYR A 348 -1.44 18.67 -13.75
CA TYR A 348 -1.53 18.61 -12.30
C TYR A 348 -1.60 17.19 -11.76
N LEU A 349 -1.70 16.17 -12.61
CA LEU A 349 -1.92 14.77 -12.19
C LEU A 349 -0.83 14.28 -11.23
N GLY A 350 0.43 14.58 -11.51
CA GLY A 350 1.56 14.23 -10.64
C GLY A 350 1.43 14.86 -9.24
N ARG A 351 1.09 16.15 -9.17
CA ARG A 351 0.91 16.90 -7.92
C ARG A 351 -0.28 16.40 -7.12
N VAL A 352 -1.41 16.14 -7.78
CA VAL A 352 -2.62 15.58 -7.14
C VAL A 352 -2.35 14.18 -6.62
N THR A 353 -1.64 13.33 -7.38
CA THR A 353 -1.23 11.98 -6.94
C THR A 353 -0.29 12.05 -5.74
N ALA A 354 0.67 12.99 -5.73
CA ALA A 354 1.58 13.20 -4.60
C ALA A 354 0.81 13.59 -3.32
N VAL A 355 -0.17 14.51 -3.43
CA VAL A 355 -1.05 14.89 -2.30
C VAL A 355 -1.83 13.67 -1.80
N SER A 356 -2.47 12.90 -2.69
CA SER A 356 -3.22 11.70 -2.32
C SER A 356 -2.33 10.66 -1.62
N SER A 357 -1.15 10.40 -2.17
CA SER A 357 -0.18 9.47 -1.58
C SER A 357 0.33 9.95 -0.21
N PHE A 358 0.54 11.25 -0.05
CA PHE A 358 0.93 11.82 1.25
C PHE A 358 -0.14 11.57 2.32
N PHE A 359 -1.42 11.70 2.00
CA PHE A 359 -2.49 11.38 2.94
C PHE A 359 -2.59 9.89 3.22
N SER A 360 -2.65 9.04 2.20
CA SER A 360 -2.85 7.59 2.38
C SER A 360 -1.64 6.85 2.97
N LEU A 361 -0.41 7.25 2.61
CA LEU A 361 0.81 6.56 3.05
C LEU A 361 1.54 7.27 4.19
N GLY A 362 1.34 8.57 4.33
CA GLY A 362 2.00 9.39 5.35
C GLY A 362 1.11 9.67 6.56
N VAL A 363 -0.12 10.14 6.33
CA VAL A 363 -1.01 10.63 7.40
C VAL A 363 -1.94 9.52 7.93
N ALA A 364 -2.51 8.69 7.06
CA ALA A 364 -3.45 7.65 7.50
C ALA A 364 -2.88 6.69 8.57
N PRO A 365 -1.60 6.25 8.53
CA PRO A 365 -1.02 5.44 9.59
C PRO A 365 -0.95 6.11 10.97
N LEU A 366 -1.09 7.44 11.06
CA LEU A 366 -1.23 8.12 12.35
C LEU A 366 -2.53 7.72 13.09
N SER A 367 -3.49 7.12 12.38
CA SER A 367 -4.64 6.47 13.00
C SER A 367 -4.26 5.26 13.88
N PHE A 368 -3.08 4.65 13.70
CA PHE A 368 -2.66 3.46 14.44
C PHE A 368 -2.60 3.69 15.97
N PRO A 369 -1.87 4.70 16.48
CA PRO A 369 -1.82 4.94 17.92
C PRO A 369 -3.19 5.38 18.46
N LEU A 370 -3.97 6.14 17.69
CA LEU A 370 -5.34 6.51 18.07
C LEU A 370 -6.22 5.29 18.22
N THR A 371 -6.18 4.35 17.27
CA THR A 371 -6.93 3.10 17.33
C THR A 371 -6.45 2.24 18.50
N GLY A 372 -5.14 2.08 18.69
CA GLY A 372 -4.58 1.31 19.81
C GLY A 372 -4.98 1.88 21.18
N ALA A 373 -4.82 3.20 21.36
CA ALA A 373 -5.21 3.88 22.60
C ALA A 373 -6.73 3.79 22.85
N ALA A 374 -7.54 4.01 21.82
CA ALA A 374 -8.99 3.92 21.93
C ALA A 374 -9.45 2.50 22.29
N ILE A 375 -8.84 1.45 21.70
CA ILE A 375 -9.13 0.05 22.07
C ILE A 375 -8.72 -0.23 23.52
N GLY A 376 -7.59 0.29 23.99
CA GLY A 376 -7.16 0.16 25.37
C GLY A 376 -8.12 0.80 26.37
N LEU A 377 -8.80 1.90 26.01
CA LEU A 377 -9.73 2.61 26.87
C LEU A 377 -11.18 2.08 26.79
N TRP A 378 -11.67 1.74 25.60
CA TRP A 378 -13.08 1.46 25.34
C TRP A 378 -13.34 0.04 24.84
N GLY A 379 -12.30 -0.74 24.56
CA GLY A 379 -12.40 -2.08 24.00
C GLY A 379 -12.59 -2.09 22.46
N LEU A 380 -12.55 -3.29 21.89
CA LEU A 380 -12.56 -3.49 20.44
C LEU A 380 -13.89 -3.07 19.78
N ALA A 381 -15.02 -3.55 20.27
CA ALA A 381 -16.33 -3.37 19.62
C ALA A 381 -16.73 -1.88 19.47
N PRO A 382 -16.65 -1.02 20.52
CA PRO A 382 -16.93 0.40 20.37
C PRO A 382 -16.01 1.11 19.38
N VAL A 383 -14.72 0.79 19.38
CA VAL A 383 -13.74 1.43 18.48
C VAL A 383 -13.98 1.04 17.03
N TYR A 384 -14.23 -0.24 16.73
CA TYR A 384 -14.60 -0.67 15.38
C TYR A 384 -15.90 -0.03 14.90
N THR A 385 -16.89 0.12 15.80
CA THR A 385 -18.16 0.80 15.47
C THR A 385 -17.93 2.29 15.20
N ALA A 386 -17.13 2.97 16.01
CA ALA A 386 -16.78 4.38 15.79
C ALA A 386 -15.99 4.57 14.48
N SER A 387 -15.03 3.71 14.21
CA SER A 387 -14.24 3.71 12.98
C SER A 387 -15.12 3.47 11.74
N ALA A 388 -16.06 2.53 11.83
CA ALA A 388 -17.06 2.30 10.80
C ALA A 388 -17.95 3.54 10.59
N ALA A 389 -18.35 4.21 11.66
CA ALA A 389 -19.12 5.45 11.55
C ALA A 389 -18.34 6.56 10.83
N VAL A 390 -17.05 6.76 11.14
CA VAL A 390 -16.19 7.74 10.47
C VAL A 390 -16.05 7.40 8.97
N CYS A 391 -15.81 6.13 8.64
CA CYS A 391 -15.73 5.67 7.25
C CYS A 391 -17.08 5.87 6.52
N ALA A 392 -18.21 5.53 7.16
CA ALA A 392 -19.55 5.73 6.61
C ALA A 392 -19.88 7.22 6.38
N LEU A 393 -19.44 8.10 7.28
CA LEU A 393 -19.58 9.56 7.10
C LEU A 393 -18.87 10.02 5.83
N GLY A 394 -17.70 9.46 5.50
CA GLY A 394 -17.01 9.73 4.24
C GLY A 394 -17.85 9.33 3.03
N GLY A 395 -18.42 8.12 3.02
CA GLY A 395 -19.31 7.66 1.95
C GLY A 395 -20.59 8.51 1.83
N LEU A 396 -21.27 8.80 2.95
CA LEU A 396 -22.46 9.64 2.99
C LEU A 396 -22.20 11.08 2.53
N TYR A 397 -21.05 11.65 2.94
CA TYR A 397 -20.61 12.94 2.42
C TYR A 397 -20.42 12.90 0.90
N GLY A 398 -19.80 11.84 0.36
CA GLY A 398 -19.67 11.66 -1.09
C GLY A 398 -21.02 11.61 -1.81
N LEU A 399 -22.04 10.99 -1.22
CA LEU A 399 -23.40 10.95 -1.74
C LEU A 399 -24.11 12.32 -1.66
N SER A 400 -23.83 13.13 -0.65
CA SER A 400 -24.42 14.46 -0.46
C SER A 400 -23.90 15.48 -1.48
N VAL A 401 -22.63 15.36 -1.90
CA VAL A 401 -22.02 16.28 -2.87
C VAL A 401 -22.46 15.93 -4.31
N ARG A 402 -23.34 16.76 -4.86
CA ARG A 402 -23.96 16.53 -6.19
C ARG A 402 -22.92 16.37 -7.33
N ALA A 403 -21.82 17.16 -7.28
CA ALA A 403 -20.76 17.09 -8.28
C ALA A 403 -20.06 15.74 -8.25
N LEU A 404 -19.70 15.22 -7.07
CA LEU A 404 -19.05 13.93 -6.91
C LEU A 404 -20.02 12.77 -7.22
N ARG A 405 -21.25 12.80 -6.70
CA ARG A 405 -22.26 11.77 -6.94
C ARG A 405 -22.58 11.57 -8.43
N ARG A 406 -22.52 12.64 -9.24
CA ARG A 406 -22.76 12.60 -10.68
C ARG A 406 -21.51 12.44 -11.51
N ALA A 407 -20.34 12.34 -10.89
CA ALA A 407 -19.09 12.13 -11.60
C ALA A 407 -19.10 10.78 -12.34
N GLU A 408 -18.76 10.81 -13.62
CA GLU A 408 -18.75 9.67 -14.51
C GLU A 408 -17.34 9.44 -15.08
N LEU A 409 -17.05 8.21 -15.46
CA LEU A 409 -15.86 7.87 -16.22
C LEU A 409 -16.17 8.07 -17.72
N PRO A 410 -15.21 8.58 -18.53
CA PRO A 410 -15.42 8.77 -19.96
C PRO A 410 -15.80 7.46 -20.62
N GLY A 411 -16.76 7.54 -21.56
CA GLY A 411 -17.08 6.43 -22.43
C GLY A 411 -15.97 6.16 -23.43
N PRO A 412 -15.96 4.98 -24.10
CA PRO A 412 -15.11 4.78 -25.24
C PRO A 412 -15.38 5.87 -26.27
N VAL A 413 -14.32 6.50 -26.76
CA VAL A 413 -14.44 7.44 -27.87
C VAL A 413 -15.04 6.65 -29.03
N SER A 414 -16.27 7.00 -29.46
CA SER A 414 -16.83 6.48 -30.71
C SER A 414 -15.90 6.98 -31.82
N GLN A 415 -15.08 6.07 -32.37
CA GLN A 415 -14.40 6.31 -33.61
C GLN A 415 -15.50 6.37 -34.68
N ASN A 416 -15.98 7.58 -34.97
CA ASN A 416 -16.69 7.89 -36.20
C ASN A 416 -15.69 8.37 -37.23
#